data_0603dec077a0833fad8a1e7f2344c72f
#
_entry.id   0603dec077a0833fad8a1e7f2344c72f
#
_cell.length_a   1.000
_cell.length_b   1.000
_cell.length_c   1.000
_cell.angle_alpha   90.00
_cell.angle_beta   90.00
_cell.angle_gamma   90.00
#
_symmetry.space_group_name_H-M   'P 1'
#
loop_
_entity.id
_entity.type
_entity.pdbx_description
1 polymer ?
#
loop_
_entity_poly.entity_id
_entity_poly.type
_entity_poly.pdbx_seq_one_letter_code
_entity_poly.pdbx_strand_id
1 'polypeptide(L)'
;MPAPPILDFSVFYGDDEVAKEKLVEEVKKCCLDNGFFQIVGHRVPDELQDKVLQWVKDFFAQPQEEKDRVHKDFNTWNRGYERIGSQILEQGTNPDLKEGYFIGEEISTDHPYFIGKKLNSGPNLWPETMPEVDDFRATSMEYYTQMHALARDVLAVIAQTLDLKDDYFKEFTSGAVATLRYLHYPPQPADSDEKLARGIGAHTDFGSVTLLMQGDVDGLQVYDKDTNEWLDVVPIKGAYVVNLGNMFMRWANDKYISNLHRVINKSGKERYSVPFFYSGNPDYVIDCLPNCRGEGQAAKYPPISVMDCVGASYKAS
;
A
#
# COMPACT_ATOMS: atom_id res chain seq x y z
N MET A 1 -17.68 -6.83 -12.61
CA MET A 1 -16.74 -7.91 -12.19
C MET A 1 -17.10 -8.38 -10.79
N PRO A 2 -16.81 -9.63 -10.41
CA PRO A 2 -16.88 -10.00 -9.00
C PRO A 2 -15.85 -9.23 -8.19
N ALA A 3 -16.02 -9.19 -6.85
CA ALA A 3 -15.02 -8.65 -5.92
C ALA A 3 -13.62 -9.23 -6.24
N PRO A 4 -12.51 -8.54 -5.87
CA PRO A 4 -11.16 -9.01 -6.13
C PRO A 4 -10.98 -10.48 -5.71
N PRO A 5 -10.49 -11.36 -6.60
CA PRO A 5 -10.38 -12.79 -6.31
C PRO A 5 -9.38 -13.06 -5.19
N ILE A 6 -9.58 -14.18 -4.49
CA ILE A 6 -8.70 -14.68 -3.44
C ILE A 6 -7.79 -15.74 -4.05
N LEU A 7 -6.49 -15.53 -3.99
CA LEU A 7 -5.48 -16.41 -4.56
C LEU A 7 -4.66 -17.07 -3.44
N ASP A 8 -4.44 -18.39 -3.56
CA ASP A 8 -3.57 -19.11 -2.63
C ASP A 8 -2.11 -18.90 -3.02
N PHE A 9 -1.44 -18.03 -2.25
CA PHE A 9 -0.04 -17.70 -2.47
C PHE A 9 0.93 -18.75 -1.91
N SER A 10 0.44 -19.74 -1.15
CA SER A 10 1.28 -20.81 -0.61
C SER A 10 1.94 -21.65 -1.71
N VAL A 11 1.31 -21.76 -2.86
CA VAL A 11 1.85 -22.47 -4.03
C VAL A 11 3.12 -21.85 -4.59
N PHE A 12 3.32 -20.55 -4.43
CA PHE A 12 4.55 -19.86 -4.83
C PHE A 12 5.79 -20.43 -4.10
N TYR A 13 5.62 -20.86 -2.86
CA TYR A 13 6.68 -21.40 -2.01
C TYR A 13 6.84 -22.91 -2.09
N GLY A 14 5.96 -23.60 -2.82
CA GLY A 14 5.98 -25.05 -3.02
C GLY A 14 6.82 -25.48 -4.23
N ASP A 15 6.73 -26.75 -4.58
CA ASP A 15 7.44 -27.35 -5.71
C ASP A 15 6.52 -27.77 -6.87
N ASP A 16 5.21 -27.47 -6.77
CA ASP A 16 4.22 -27.77 -7.82
C ASP A 16 4.24 -26.69 -8.90
N GLU A 17 4.96 -26.94 -9.99
CA GLU A 17 5.10 -25.99 -11.09
C GLU A 17 3.75 -25.72 -11.81
N VAL A 18 2.84 -26.71 -11.87
CA VAL A 18 1.52 -26.50 -12.48
C VAL A 18 0.67 -25.54 -11.65
N ALA A 19 0.73 -25.68 -10.32
CA ALA A 19 0.03 -24.76 -9.42
C ALA A 19 0.62 -23.34 -9.47
N LYS A 20 1.96 -23.21 -9.62
CA LYS A 20 2.61 -21.90 -9.81
C LYS A 20 2.21 -21.25 -11.12
N GLU A 21 2.23 -21.97 -12.25
CA GLU A 21 1.78 -21.46 -13.53
C GLU A 21 0.34 -20.94 -13.45
N LYS A 22 -0.54 -21.68 -12.78
CA LYS A 22 -1.93 -21.26 -12.56
C LYS A 22 -2.00 -19.97 -11.74
N LEU A 23 -1.23 -19.84 -10.64
CA LEU A 23 -1.19 -18.61 -9.85
C LEU A 23 -0.73 -17.41 -10.71
N VAL A 24 0.32 -17.60 -11.52
CA VAL A 24 0.82 -16.57 -12.44
C VAL A 24 -0.26 -16.11 -13.42
N GLU A 25 -1.01 -17.03 -14.03
CA GLU A 25 -2.10 -16.68 -14.95
C GLU A 25 -3.27 -15.97 -14.23
N GLU A 26 -3.62 -16.38 -13.01
CA GLU A 26 -4.65 -15.72 -12.20
C GLU A 26 -4.20 -14.28 -11.82
N VAL A 27 -2.96 -14.07 -11.38
CA VAL A 27 -2.39 -12.74 -11.09
C VAL A 27 -2.35 -11.89 -12.37
N LYS A 28 -1.91 -12.46 -13.50
CA LYS A 28 -1.89 -11.77 -14.80
C LYS A 28 -3.26 -11.25 -15.17
N LYS A 29 -4.29 -12.08 -15.04
CA LYS A 29 -5.67 -11.69 -15.28
C LYS A 29 -6.10 -10.53 -14.40
N CYS A 30 -5.81 -10.59 -13.09
CA CYS A 30 -6.13 -9.50 -12.17
C CYS A 30 -5.44 -8.18 -12.57
N CYS A 31 -4.15 -8.23 -12.92
CA CYS A 31 -3.40 -7.04 -13.33
C CYS A 31 -3.95 -6.40 -14.61
N LEU A 32 -4.46 -7.20 -15.53
CA LEU A 32 -5.06 -6.75 -16.79
C LEU A 32 -6.48 -6.19 -16.61
N ASP A 33 -7.29 -6.83 -15.77
CA ASP A 33 -8.73 -6.55 -15.65
C ASP A 33 -9.00 -5.35 -14.72
N ASN A 34 -8.42 -5.38 -13.51
CA ASN A 34 -8.80 -4.48 -12.43
C ASN A 34 -7.60 -3.95 -11.62
N GLY A 35 -6.47 -4.66 -11.61
CA GLY A 35 -5.29 -4.30 -10.83
C GLY A 35 -5.39 -4.67 -9.34
N PHE A 36 -6.44 -5.41 -8.92
CA PHE A 36 -6.68 -5.84 -7.53
C PHE A 36 -6.84 -7.35 -7.42
N PHE A 37 -6.29 -7.93 -6.35
CA PHE A 37 -6.50 -9.32 -5.92
C PHE A 37 -6.24 -9.43 -4.42
N GLN A 38 -6.65 -10.54 -3.82
CA GLN A 38 -6.36 -10.86 -2.42
C GLN A 38 -5.46 -12.10 -2.37
N ILE A 39 -4.55 -12.15 -1.42
CA ILE A 39 -3.65 -13.30 -1.23
C ILE A 39 -3.82 -13.87 0.18
N VAL A 40 -3.87 -15.19 0.25
CA VAL A 40 -3.78 -16.00 1.48
C VAL A 40 -2.61 -16.96 1.36
N GLY A 41 -2.21 -17.63 2.44
CA GLY A 41 -1.12 -18.59 2.40
C GLY A 41 0.27 -17.98 2.21
N HIS A 42 0.41 -16.68 2.43
CA HIS A 42 1.69 -15.98 2.51
C HIS A 42 2.44 -16.34 3.81
N ARG A 43 3.73 -15.91 3.91
CA ARG A 43 4.59 -16.29 5.05
C ARG A 43 4.59 -15.29 6.23
N VAL A 44 3.80 -14.21 6.18
CA VAL A 44 3.68 -13.29 7.32
C VAL A 44 2.89 -13.98 8.43
N PRO A 45 3.46 -14.15 9.66
CA PRO A 45 2.80 -14.88 10.73
C PRO A 45 1.48 -14.23 11.18
N ASP A 46 0.44 -15.04 11.42
CA ASP A 46 -0.85 -14.55 11.92
C ASP A 46 -0.73 -13.86 13.27
N GLU A 47 0.10 -14.39 14.17
CA GLU A 47 0.35 -13.79 15.49
C GLU A 47 0.97 -12.40 15.38
N LEU A 48 1.85 -12.19 14.40
CA LEU A 48 2.43 -10.87 14.14
C LEU A 48 1.38 -9.89 13.59
N GLN A 49 0.50 -10.35 12.70
CA GLN A 49 -0.60 -9.55 12.17
C GLN A 49 -1.58 -9.14 13.29
N ASP A 50 -1.99 -10.09 14.14
CA ASP A 50 -2.86 -9.83 15.29
C ASP A 50 -2.22 -8.83 16.26
N LYS A 51 -0.93 -8.98 16.55
CA LYS A 51 -0.16 -8.08 17.42
C LYS A 51 -0.06 -6.66 16.85
N VAL A 52 0.22 -6.54 15.54
CA VAL A 52 0.23 -5.25 14.86
C VAL A 52 -1.14 -4.57 14.94
N LEU A 53 -2.23 -5.29 14.65
CA LEU A 53 -3.58 -4.72 14.74
C LEU A 53 -3.93 -4.27 16.17
N GLN A 54 -3.44 -4.97 17.20
CA GLN A 54 -3.60 -4.51 18.58
C GLN A 54 -2.84 -3.21 18.82
N TRP A 55 -1.58 -3.13 18.40
CA TRP A 55 -0.78 -1.89 18.52
C TRP A 55 -1.37 -0.70 17.76
N VAL A 56 -1.99 -0.95 16.60
CA VAL A 56 -2.73 0.09 15.85
C VAL A 56 -3.86 0.64 16.70
N LYS A 57 -4.67 -0.23 17.33
CA LYS A 57 -5.76 0.18 18.22
C LYS A 57 -5.24 0.94 19.44
N ASP A 58 -4.19 0.44 20.08
CA ASP A 58 -3.60 1.04 21.28
C ASP A 58 -2.98 2.41 21.00
N PHE A 59 -2.32 2.57 19.82
CA PHE A 59 -1.78 3.86 19.40
C PHE A 59 -2.90 4.90 19.20
N PHE A 60 -3.95 4.57 18.45
CA PHE A 60 -5.03 5.53 18.17
C PHE A 60 -5.93 5.79 19.38
N ALA A 61 -5.96 4.90 20.37
CA ALA A 61 -6.62 5.12 21.65
C ALA A 61 -5.87 6.10 22.59
N GLN A 62 -4.61 6.49 22.26
CA GLN A 62 -3.87 7.47 23.05
C GLN A 62 -4.59 8.84 23.04
N PRO A 63 -4.45 9.64 24.12
CA PRO A 63 -4.91 11.02 24.13
C PRO A 63 -4.37 11.81 22.92
N GLN A 64 -5.16 12.75 22.42
CA GLN A 64 -4.77 13.55 21.26
C GLN A 64 -3.41 14.25 21.46
N GLU A 65 -3.14 14.75 22.65
CA GLU A 65 -1.87 15.39 23.00
C GLU A 65 -0.66 14.46 22.80
N GLU A 66 -0.80 13.17 23.12
CA GLU A 66 0.28 12.20 22.99
C GLU A 66 0.53 11.85 21.49
N LYS A 67 -0.53 11.70 20.71
CA LYS A 67 -0.41 11.51 19.27
C LYS A 67 0.23 12.73 18.59
N ASP A 68 -0.11 13.92 19.03
CA ASP A 68 0.45 15.17 18.48
C ASP A 68 1.94 15.37 18.77
N ARG A 69 2.52 14.73 19.79
CA ARG A 69 3.96 14.77 20.07
C ARG A 69 4.80 14.15 18.95
N VAL A 70 4.19 13.28 18.17
CA VAL A 70 4.83 12.63 17.01
C VAL A 70 4.19 13.07 15.68
N HIS A 71 3.69 14.32 15.60
CA HIS A 71 3.03 14.81 14.41
C HIS A 71 3.97 14.85 13.20
N LYS A 72 3.47 14.45 12.02
CA LYS A 72 4.28 14.33 10.80
C LYS A 72 4.88 15.66 10.34
N ASP A 73 4.30 16.79 10.70
CA ASP A 73 4.80 18.12 10.32
C ASP A 73 6.11 18.50 11.04
N PHE A 74 6.57 17.69 11.99
CA PHE A 74 7.89 17.87 12.60
C PHE A 74 9.04 17.45 11.69
N ASN A 75 8.74 16.87 10.53
CA ASN A 75 9.75 16.46 9.56
C ASN A 75 9.26 16.64 8.11
N THR A 76 10.19 16.49 7.16
CA THR A 76 9.92 16.59 5.72
C THR A 76 10.00 15.26 4.98
N TRP A 77 10.21 14.18 5.71
CA TRP A 77 10.35 12.82 5.15
C TRP A 77 9.18 11.90 5.49
N ASN A 78 8.04 12.50 5.85
CA ASN A 78 6.74 11.84 5.99
C ASN A 78 6.74 10.69 7.01
N ARG A 79 7.08 10.98 8.27
CA ARG A 79 7.02 10.07 9.41
C ARG A 79 6.16 10.65 10.52
N GLY A 80 5.45 9.78 11.23
CA GLY A 80 4.66 10.16 12.41
C GLY A 80 3.18 10.30 12.14
N TYR A 81 2.49 10.97 13.03
CA TYR A 81 1.04 11.04 13.11
C TYR A 81 0.42 12.10 12.21
N GLU A 82 -0.69 11.77 11.61
CA GLU A 82 -1.55 12.65 10.80
C GLU A 82 -2.96 12.67 11.38
N ARG A 83 -3.48 13.87 11.67
CA ARG A 83 -4.81 14.08 12.26
C ARG A 83 -5.94 13.77 11.27
N ILE A 84 -7.14 13.49 11.83
CA ILE A 84 -8.39 13.38 11.06
C ILE A 84 -8.60 14.67 10.24
N GLY A 85 -9.01 14.50 8.99
CA GLY A 85 -9.33 15.63 8.11
C GLY A 85 -8.12 16.37 7.55
N SER A 86 -6.91 15.84 7.65
CA SER A 86 -5.70 16.48 7.11
C SER A 86 -5.54 16.29 5.59
N GLN A 87 -6.31 15.43 4.96
CA GLN A 87 -6.23 15.14 3.52
C GLN A 87 -7.61 15.26 2.84
N ILE A 88 -7.58 15.62 1.56
CA ILE A 88 -8.72 15.56 0.63
C ILE A 88 -8.21 14.87 -0.62
N LEU A 89 -8.42 13.55 -0.74
CA LEU A 89 -7.95 12.80 -1.91
C LEU A 89 -8.91 12.89 -3.11
N GLU A 90 -10.17 13.17 -2.87
CA GLU A 90 -11.15 13.39 -3.92
C GLU A 90 -11.60 14.85 -3.96
N GLN A 91 -11.37 15.54 -5.06
CA GLN A 91 -11.77 16.94 -5.20
C GLN A 91 -13.30 17.12 -5.11
N GLY A 92 -13.72 18.12 -4.34
CA GLY A 92 -15.15 18.42 -4.17
C GLY A 92 -15.84 17.62 -3.06
N THR A 93 -15.09 16.83 -2.29
CA THR A 93 -15.57 16.15 -1.07
C THR A 93 -15.12 16.88 0.20
N ASN A 94 -15.69 16.51 1.34
CA ASN A 94 -15.17 16.90 2.64
C ASN A 94 -13.81 16.23 2.90
N PRO A 95 -13.00 16.75 3.84
CA PRO A 95 -11.77 16.09 4.25
C PRO A 95 -11.99 14.64 4.67
N ASP A 96 -11.02 13.77 4.36
CA ASP A 96 -11.07 12.35 4.66
C ASP A 96 -11.21 12.10 6.17
N LEU A 97 -12.17 11.26 6.54
CA LEU A 97 -12.47 10.92 7.94
C LEU A 97 -11.56 9.77 8.41
N LYS A 98 -10.26 10.03 8.42
CA LYS A 98 -9.24 9.11 8.91
C LYS A 98 -8.13 9.84 9.63
N GLU A 99 -7.48 9.16 10.53
CA GLU A 99 -6.16 9.52 11.04
C GLU A 99 -5.15 8.44 10.67
N GLY A 100 -3.87 8.79 10.65
CA GLY A 100 -2.81 7.89 10.21
C GLY A 100 -1.53 8.04 11.01
N TYR A 101 -0.72 6.97 11.04
CA TYR A 101 0.62 7.01 11.57
C TYR A 101 1.58 6.35 10.58
N PHE A 102 2.61 7.10 10.18
CA PHE A 102 3.54 6.73 9.11
C PHE A 102 4.84 6.20 9.68
N ILE A 103 5.22 5.00 9.26
CA ILE A 103 6.45 4.31 9.60
C ILE A 103 7.19 3.96 8.31
N GLY A 104 8.49 3.98 8.33
CA GLY A 104 9.33 3.50 7.24
C GLY A 104 10.56 2.79 7.77
N GLU A 105 11.51 2.51 6.89
CA GLU A 105 12.79 2.02 7.32
C GLU A 105 13.46 3.02 8.26
N GLU A 106 14.11 2.52 9.32
CA GLU A 106 14.84 3.34 10.27
C GLU A 106 16.15 3.83 9.62
N ILE A 107 16.11 5.04 9.07
CA ILE A 107 17.23 5.65 8.35
C ILE A 107 17.81 6.76 9.20
N SER A 108 19.07 6.59 9.60
CA SER A 108 19.79 7.57 10.41
C SER A 108 20.10 8.86 9.62
N THR A 109 20.34 9.95 10.35
CA THR A 109 20.59 11.27 9.74
C THR A 109 21.93 11.39 9.01
N ASP A 110 22.83 10.44 9.19
CA ASP A 110 24.11 10.31 8.46
C ASP A 110 24.01 9.37 7.24
N HIS A 111 22.87 8.70 7.04
CA HIS A 111 22.67 7.82 5.90
C HIS A 111 22.62 8.62 4.57
N PRO A 112 23.20 8.11 3.47
CA PRO A 112 23.19 8.81 2.18
C PRO A 112 21.79 9.18 1.67
N TYR A 113 20.78 8.38 1.95
CA TYR A 113 19.40 8.68 1.56
C TYR A 113 18.82 9.87 2.32
N PHE A 114 19.11 10.00 3.62
CA PHE A 114 18.68 11.16 4.40
C PHE A 114 19.40 12.43 3.93
N ILE A 115 20.73 12.38 3.81
CA ILE A 115 21.56 13.50 3.33
C ILE A 115 21.12 13.93 1.92
N GLY A 116 20.87 12.97 1.04
CA GLY A 116 20.41 13.20 -0.34
C GLY A 116 18.91 13.52 -0.46
N LYS A 117 18.17 13.64 0.67
CA LYS A 117 16.72 13.91 0.70
C LYS A 117 15.93 12.98 -0.21
N LYS A 118 16.30 11.68 -0.21
CA LYS A 118 15.61 10.68 -1.00
C LYS A 118 14.18 10.51 -0.47
N LEU A 119 13.30 10.04 -1.34
CA LEU A 119 11.87 9.84 -1.07
C LEU A 119 11.61 9.21 0.29
N ASN A 120 10.89 9.90 1.17
CA ASN A 120 10.43 9.41 2.48
C ASN A 120 11.54 8.72 3.30
N SER A 121 12.80 9.20 3.23
CA SER A 121 13.95 8.59 3.90
C SER A 121 14.39 9.41 5.08
N GLY A 122 14.23 8.88 6.29
CA GLY A 122 14.65 9.50 7.56
C GLY A 122 14.24 8.65 8.76
N PRO A 123 14.64 9.06 9.98
CA PRO A 123 14.29 8.34 11.20
C PRO A 123 12.78 8.35 11.45
N ASN A 124 12.25 7.29 12.05
CA ASN A 124 10.89 7.25 12.52
C ASN A 124 10.69 8.16 13.73
N LEU A 125 9.46 8.65 13.93
CA LEU A 125 9.05 9.37 15.15
C LEU A 125 8.28 8.40 16.04
N TRP A 126 8.90 7.93 17.12
CA TRP A 126 8.27 6.98 18.02
C TRP A 126 7.55 7.69 19.17
N PRO A 127 6.36 7.19 19.61
CA PRO A 127 5.58 7.79 20.70
C PRO A 127 6.17 7.41 22.06
N GLU A 128 7.24 8.06 22.47
CA GLU A 128 8.08 7.72 23.64
C GLU A 128 7.30 7.67 24.97
N THR A 129 6.13 8.30 25.05
CA THR A 129 5.25 8.28 26.21
C THR A 129 4.25 7.13 26.23
N MET A 130 4.15 6.39 25.13
CA MET A 130 3.26 5.23 25.02
C MET A 130 3.77 4.08 25.89
N PRO A 131 2.91 3.41 26.67
CA PRO A 131 3.31 2.20 27.38
C PRO A 131 3.89 1.14 26.42
N GLU A 132 4.94 0.46 26.87
CA GLU A 132 5.59 -0.62 26.08
C GLU A 132 6.05 -0.16 24.68
N VAL A 133 6.49 1.09 24.52
CA VAL A 133 6.92 1.67 23.25
C VAL A 133 8.02 0.84 22.55
N ASP A 134 8.91 0.22 23.30
CA ASP A 134 9.96 -0.65 22.73
C ASP A 134 9.36 -1.88 22.04
N ASP A 135 8.30 -2.47 22.61
CA ASP A 135 7.61 -3.60 21.96
C ASP A 135 6.76 -3.13 20.76
N PHE A 136 6.12 -1.97 20.86
CA PHE A 136 5.44 -1.33 19.73
C PHE A 136 6.40 -1.12 18.56
N ARG A 137 7.58 -0.53 18.84
CA ARG A 137 8.64 -0.30 17.86
C ARG A 137 9.16 -1.61 17.25
N ALA A 138 9.54 -2.57 18.10
CA ALA A 138 10.06 -3.86 17.64
C ALA A 138 9.06 -4.60 16.76
N THR A 139 7.79 -4.67 17.17
CA THR A 139 6.71 -5.31 16.40
C THR A 139 6.47 -4.61 15.07
N SER A 140 6.44 -3.27 15.05
CA SER A 140 6.25 -2.48 13.84
C SER A 140 7.38 -2.70 12.82
N MET A 141 8.63 -2.76 13.29
CA MET A 141 9.79 -2.96 12.42
C MET A 141 9.94 -4.42 11.95
N GLU A 142 9.57 -5.40 12.78
CA GLU A 142 9.47 -6.79 12.35
C GLU A 142 8.43 -6.94 11.24
N TYR A 143 7.24 -6.40 11.44
CA TYR A 143 6.19 -6.41 10.43
C TYR A 143 6.61 -5.69 9.16
N TYR A 144 7.24 -4.52 9.25
CA TYR A 144 7.80 -3.80 8.11
C TYR A 144 8.75 -4.68 7.29
N THR A 145 9.63 -5.43 7.96
CA THR A 145 10.58 -6.35 7.31
C THR A 145 9.87 -7.50 6.60
N GLN A 146 8.86 -8.11 7.23
CA GLN A 146 8.06 -9.18 6.63
C GLN A 146 7.28 -8.68 5.41
N MET A 147 6.71 -7.48 5.49
CA MET A 147 5.99 -6.87 4.36
C MET A 147 6.92 -6.53 3.20
N HIS A 148 8.16 -6.12 3.47
CA HIS A 148 9.20 -5.95 2.44
C HIS A 148 9.51 -7.25 1.71
N ALA A 149 9.61 -8.37 2.45
CA ALA A 149 9.81 -9.69 1.86
C ALA A 149 8.62 -10.09 0.98
N LEU A 150 7.40 -9.97 1.52
CA LEU A 150 6.18 -10.31 0.78
C LEU A 150 6.00 -9.46 -0.49
N ALA A 151 6.32 -8.16 -0.44
CA ALA A 151 6.27 -7.30 -1.63
C ALA A 151 7.24 -7.77 -2.74
N ARG A 152 8.42 -8.26 -2.37
CA ARG A 152 9.36 -8.85 -3.34
C ARG A 152 8.82 -10.14 -3.95
N ASP A 153 8.20 -11.02 -3.14
CA ASP A 153 7.58 -12.25 -3.62
C ASP A 153 6.44 -11.95 -4.61
N VAL A 154 5.58 -10.98 -4.28
CA VAL A 154 4.51 -10.50 -5.19
C VAL A 154 5.09 -9.95 -6.49
N LEU A 155 6.16 -9.15 -6.42
CA LEU A 155 6.82 -8.62 -7.62
C LEU A 155 7.48 -9.73 -8.46
N ALA A 156 8.00 -10.80 -7.84
CA ALA A 156 8.52 -11.96 -8.56
C ALA A 156 7.43 -12.68 -9.37
N VAL A 157 6.25 -12.88 -8.77
CA VAL A 157 5.08 -13.42 -9.49
C VAL A 157 4.65 -12.48 -10.61
N ILE A 158 4.61 -11.17 -10.36
CA ILE A 158 4.26 -10.17 -11.40
C ILE A 158 5.29 -10.18 -12.55
N ALA A 159 6.59 -10.38 -12.28
CA ALA A 159 7.59 -10.53 -13.34
C ALA A 159 7.26 -11.72 -14.27
N GLN A 160 6.90 -12.86 -13.70
CA GLN A 160 6.51 -14.05 -14.47
C GLN A 160 5.27 -13.78 -15.34
N THR A 161 4.29 -12.98 -14.88
CA THR A 161 3.10 -12.62 -15.68
C THR A 161 3.47 -11.84 -16.96
N LEU A 162 4.66 -11.28 -17.01
CA LEU A 162 5.22 -10.51 -18.15
C LEU A 162 6.29 -11.29 -18.93
N ASP A 163 6.40 -12.59 -18.68
CA ASP A 163 7.44 -13.47 -19.27
C ASP A 163 8.87 -12.97 -18.96
N LEU A 164 9.05 -12.37 -17.76
CA LEU A 164 10.33 -11.91 -17.23
C LEU A 164 10.85 -12.91 -16.19
N LYS A 165 12.16 -12.87 -15.90
CA LYS A 165 12.75 -13.70 -14.84
C LYS A 165 12.25 -13.24 -13.46
N ASP A 166 12.17 -14.15 -12.49
CA ASP A 166 11.72 -13.88 -11.13
C ASP A 166 12.53 -12.76 -10.44
N ASP A 167 13.82 -12.66 -10.76
CA ASP A 167 14.72 -11.66 -10.20
C ASP A 167 14.79 -10.35 -11.02
N TYR A 168 13.91 -10.18 -12.01
CA TYR A 168 13.92 -8.99 -12.88
C TYR A 168 13.88 -7.68 -12.09
N PHE A 169 13.12 -7.64 -11.02
CA PHE A 169 12.98 -6.45 -10.17
C PHE A 169 14.06 -6.33 -9.08
N LYS A 170 15.13 -7.15 -9.11
CA LYS A 170 16.17 -7.17 -8.06
C LYS A 170 16.83 -5.81 -7.83
N GLU A 171 17.19 -5.08 -8.88
CA GLU A 171 17.79 -3.74 -8.76
C GLU A 171 16.78 -2.72 -8.24
N PHE A 172 15.54 -2.80 -8.68
CA PHE A 172 14.44 -1.97 -8.19
C PHE A 172 14.14 -2.21 -6.71
N THR A 173 14.26 -3.44 -6.24
CA THR A 173 14.01 -3.82 -4.84
C THR A 173 15.23 -3.65 -3.93
N SER A 174 16.42 -3.41 -4.48
CA SER A 174 17.65 -3.16 -3.71
C SER A 174 17.67 -1.72 -3.20
N GLY A 175 17.70 -1.52 -1.87
CA GLY A 175 17.59 -0.20 -1.26
C GLY A 175 16.20 0.44 -1.46
N ALA A 176 15.19 -0.39 -1.61
CA ALA A 176 13.82 0.08 -1.80
C ALA A 176 13.28 0.82 -0.59
N VAL A 177 12.56 1.88 -0.85
CA VAL A 177 11.79 2.64 0.14
C VAL A 177 10.35 2.19 0.12
N ALA A 178 9.78 1.98 1.30
CA ALA A 178 8.38 1.69 1.49
C ALA A 178 7.82 2.52 2.66
N THR A 179 6.50 2.67 2.70
CA THR A 179 5.80 3.31 3.81
C THR A 179 4.77 2.35 4.37
N LEU A 180 4.94 1.98 5.63
CA LEU A 180 3.92 1.32 6.43
C LEU A 180 3.04 2.40 7.05
N ARG A 181 1.74 2.26 6.91
CA ARG A 181 0.80 3.24 7.46
C ARG A 181 -0.22 2.54 8.34
N TYR A 182 -0.33 2.95 9.58
CA TYR A 182 -1.45 2.58 10.44
C TYR A 182 -2.59 3.55 10.17
N LEU A 183 -3.80 3.04 9.98
CA LEU A 183 -4.97 3.84 9.66
C LEU A 183 -6.12 3.50 10.59
N HIS A 184 -6.77 4.54 11.07
CA HIS A 184 -7.98 4.50 11.86
C HIS A 184 -9.07 5.35 11.21
N TYR A 185 -10.26 4.78 11.12
CA TYR A 185 -11.45 5.40 10.54
C TYR A 185 -12.57 5.34 11.57
N PRO A 186 -12.93 6.46 12.21
CA PRO A 186 -14.10 6.49 13.07
C PRO A 186 -15.37 6.18 12.25
N PRO A 187 -16.43 5.69 12.90
CA PRO A 187 -17.71 5.43 12.23
C PRO A 187 -18.29 6.72 11.67
N GLN A 188 -18.69 6.70 10.40
CA GLN A 188 -19.43 7.82 9.81
C GLN A 188 -20.87 7.83 10.35
N PRO A 189 -21.47 9.01 10.56
CA PRO A 189 -22.89 9.11 10.87
C PRO A 189 -23.74 8.40 9.81
N ALA A 190 -24.76 7.68 10.25
CA ALA A 190 -25.61 6.87 9.37
C ALA A 190 -26.33 7.71 8.29
N ASP A 191 -26.58 8.98 8.57
CA ASP A 191 -27.21 9.98 7.69
C ASP A 191 -26.21 10.80 6.88
N SER A 192 -24.89 10.50 6.97
CA SER A 192 -23.89 11.21 6.19
C SER A 192 -24.06 10.99 4.68
N ASP A 193 -23.90 12.06 3.89
CA ASP A 193 -23.89 11.95 2.44
C ASP A 193 -22.60 11.26 1.97
N GLU A 194 -22.73 10.06 1.42
CA GLU A 194 -21.57 9.29 0.89
C GLU A 194 -20.84 9.99 -0.27
N LYS A 195 -21.46 10.95 -0.91
CA LYS A 195 -20.82 11.75 -1.96
C LYS A 195 -19.86 12.77 -1.38
N LEU A 196 -20.06 13.19 -0.14
CA LEU A 196 -19.30 14.25 0.52
C LEU A 196 -18.43 13.77 1.66
N ALA A 197 -18.89 12.78 2.45
CA ALA A 197 -18.20 12.30 3.65
C ALA A 197 -17.70 10.87 3.44
N ARG A 198 -16.40 10.65 3.49
CA ARG A 198 -15.74 9.35 3.27
C ARG A 198 -14.62 9.13 4.25
N GLY A 199 -14.32 7.88 4.54
CA GLY A 199 -13.11 7.51 5.27
C GLY A 199 -11.87 7.89 4.47
N ILE A 200 -11.82 7.47 3.18
CA ILE A 200 -10.88 7.97 2.17
C ILE A 200 -11.65 8.16 0.86
N GLY A 201 -11.49 9.32 0.23
CA GLY A 201 -12.03 9.62 -1.09
C GLY A 201 -11.49 8.72 -2.19
N ALA A 202 -12.17 8.68 -3.34
CA ALA A 202 -11.76 7.87 -4.47
C ALA A 202 -10.39 8.31 -5.01
N HIS A 203 -9.44 7.38 -5.06
CA HIS A 203 -8.06 7.64 -5.48
C HIS A 203 -7.41 6.38 -6.09
N THR A 204 -6.24 6.57 -6.65
CA THR A 204 -5.30 5.51 -7.05
C THR A 204 -4.01 5.66 -6.26
N ASP A 205 -3.29 4.56 -6.03
CA ASP A 205 -2.02 4.59 -5.33
C ASP A 205 -0.87 5.08 -6.22
N PHE A 206 0.15 5.69 -5.63
CA PHE A 206 1.25 6.33 -6.37
C PHE A 206 2.37 5.35 -6.73
N GLY A 207 2.69 4.40 -5.85
CA GLY A 207 3.86 3.52 -5.93
C GLY A 207 3.75 2.38 -6.94
N SER A 208 4.51 1.32 -6.69
CA SER A 208 4.48 0.11 -7.52
C SER A 208 3.35 -0.83 -7.11
N VAL A 209 3.41 -1.36 -5.90
CA VAL A 209 2.38 -2.24 -5.34
C VAL A 209 2.03 -1.80 -3.92
N THR A 210 0.79 -2.02 -3.54
CA THR A 210 0.29 -1.85 -2.18
C THR A 210 -0.18 -3.19 -1.66
N LEU A 211 0.19 -3.50 -0.40
CA LEU A 211 -0.26 -4.69 0.33
C LEU A 211 -1.03 -4.19 1.55
N LEU A 212 -2.33 -4.44 1.57
CA LEU A 212 -3.22 -3.92 2.61
C LEU A 212 -3.71 -5.05 3.51
N MET A 213 -3.37 -5.00 4.80
CA MET A 213 -4.05 -5.76 5.84
C MET A 213 -5.28 -5.01 6.29
N GLN A 214 -6.44 -5.62 6.17
CA GLN A 214 -7.68 -5.11 6.75
C GLN A 214 -7.87 -5.66 8.17
N GLY A 215 -8.46 -4.85 9.05
CA GLY A 215 -9.05 -5.37 10.29
C GLY A 215 -10.32 -6.16 10.02
N ASP A 216 -11.21 -6.22 10.99
CA ASP A 216 -12.44 -7.00 10.98
C ASP A 216 -13.70 -6.21 10.53
N VAL A 217 -13.51 -4.95 10.14
CA VAL A 217 -14.60 -4.04 9.76
C VAL A 217 -14.52 -3.71 8.27
N ASP A 218 -15.64 -3.86 7.56
CA ASP A 218 -15.82 -3.54 6.15
C ASP A 218 -15.59 -2.05 5.84
N GLY A 219 -15.49 -1.72 4.56
CA GLY A 219 -15.47 -0.33 4.11
C GLY A 219 -14.59 -0.06 2.89
N LEU A 220 -13.66 -0.95 2.54
CA LEU A 220 -12.90 -0.83 1.31
C LEU A 220 -13.79 -1.15 0.10
N GLN A 221 -13.79 -0.26 -0.88
CA GLN A 221 -14.48 -0.45 -2.15
C GLN A 221 -13.53 -0.20 -3.32
N VAL A 222 -13.64 -1.03 -4.35
CA VAL A 222 -12.89 -0.93 -5.62
C VAL A 222 -13.88 -0.63 -6.74
N TYR A 223 -13.52 0.29 -7.63
CA TYR A 223 -14.38 0.70 -8.74
C TYR A 223 -14.35 -0.33 -9.87
N ASP A 224 -15.52 -0.79 -10.28
CA ASP A 224 -15.69 -1.58 -11.49
C ASP A 224 -16.08 -0.66 -12.66
N LYS A 225 -15.13 -0.47 -13.58
CA LYS A 225 -15.32 0.38 -14.76
C LYS A 225 -16.31 -0.18 -15.79
N ASP A 226 -16.55 -1.50 -15.77
CA ASP A 226 -17.43 -2.15 -16.75
C ASP A 226 -18.90 -1.97 -16.36
N THR A 227 -19.20 -2.01 -15.06
CA THR A 227 -20.55 -1.80 -14.51
C THR A 227 -20.78 -0.38 -14.01
N ASN A 228 -19.73 0.43 -13.84
CA ASN A 228 -19.73 1.73 -13.17
C ASN A 228 -20.20 1.65 -11.71
N GLU A 229 -19.87 0.58 -11.00
CA GLU A 229 -20.28 0.31 -9.63
C GLU A 229 -19.05 0.21 -8.70
N TRP A 230 -19.30 0.41 -7.41
CA TRP A 230 -18.32 0.19 -6.36
C TRP A 230 -18.52 -1.20 -5.76
N LEU A 231 -17.49 -2.01 -5.78
CA LEU A 231 -17.49 -3.39 -5.26
C LEU A 231 -16.85 -3.41 -3.87
N ASP A 232 -17.55 -3.97 -2.89
CA ASP A 232 -17.04 -4.18 -1.55
C ASP A 232 -15.93 -5.24 -1.53
N VAL A 233 -14.84 -4.95 -0.80
CA VAL A 233 -13.77 -5.91 -0.54
C VAL A 233 -13.88 -6.36 0.91
N VAL A 234 -14.56 -7.48 1.11
CA VAL A 234 -14.82 -8.04 2.44
C VAL A 234 -13.50 -8.43 3.11
N PRO A 235 -13.26 -8.02 4.37
CA PRO A 235 -12.08 -8.44 5.13
C PRO A 235 -12.02 -9.96 5.31
N ILE A 236 -10.86 -10.53 5.11
CA ILE A 236 -10.56 -11.95 5.35
C ILE A 236 -9.39 -12.00 6.31
N LYS A 237 -9.57 -12.66 7.46
CA LYS A 237 -8.47 -12.80 8.43
C LYS A 237 -7.29 -13.51 7.77
N GLY A 238 -6.10 -12.97 7.94
CA GLY A 238 -4.88 -13.52 7.37
C GLY A 238 -4.72 -13.28 5.87
N ALA A 239 -5.55 -12.46 5.23
CA ALA A 239 -5.38 -12.09 3.82
C ALA A 239 -4.80 -10.67 3.68
N TYR A 240 -4.06 -10.46 2.59
CA TYR A 240 -3.71 -9.13 2.11
C TYR A 240 -4.45 -8.81 0.83
N VAL A 241 -5.00 -7.59 0.75
CA VAL A 241 -5.43 -7.02 -0.53
C VAL A 241 -4.19 -6.45 -1.21
N VAL A 242 -3.98 -6.83 -2.45
CA VAL A 242 -2.85 -6.39 -3.28
C VAL A 242 -3.40 -5.56 -4.43
N ASN A 243 -2.81 -4.38 -4.66
CA ASN A 243 -3.12 -3.57 -5.83
C ASN A 243 -1.87 -2.93 -6.45
N LEU A 244 -1.96 -2.68 -7.74
CA LEU A 244 -0.95 -1.95 -8.49
C LEU A 244 -1.17 -0.44 -8.37
N GLY A 245 -0.07 0.32 -8.26
CA GLY A 245 -0.11 1.77 -8.26
C GLY A 245 0.22 2.38 -9.63
N ASN A 246 0.07 3.70 -9.71
CA ASN A 246 0.26 4.48 -10.95
C ASN A 246 1.67 4.34 -11.53
N MET A 247 2.69 4.22 -10.68
CA MET A 247 4.05 4.01 -11.14
C MET A 247 4.19 2.66 -11.87
N PHE A 248 3.58 1.58 -11.35
CA PHE A 248 3.61 0.29 -12.01
C PHE A 248 2.82 0.31 -13.33
N MET A 249 1.64 0.95 -13.35
CA MET A 249 0.84 1.14 -14.57
C MET A 249 1.66 1.87 -15.64
N ARG A 250 2.33 2.97 -15.28
CA ARG A 250 3.25 3.69 -16.17
C ARG A 250 4.38 2.77 -16.66
N TRP A 251 5.00 2.00 -15.77
CA TRP A 251 6.09 1.08 -16.09
C TRP A 251 5.67 -0.02 -17.06
N ALA A 252 4.44 -0.54 -16.87
CA ALA A 252 3.80 -1.50 -17.76
C ALA A 252 3.17 -0.86 -19.02
N ASN A 253 3.46 0.42 -19.31
CA ASN A 253 2.96 1.13 -20.50
C ASN A 253 1.43 1.10 -20.62
N ASP A 254 0.71 1.19 -19.49
CA ASP A 254 -0.75 1.06 -19.31
C ASP A 254 -1.32 -0.33 -19.64
N LYS A 255 -0.45 -1.35 -19.79
CA LYS A 255 -0.91 -2.74 -19.97
C LYS A 255 -1.57 -3.27 -18.69
N TYR A 256 -1.01 -2.94 -17.53
CA TYR A 256 -1.56 -3.26 -16.21
C TYR A 256 -2.22 -2.02 -15.59
N ILE A 257 -3.22 -2.25 -14.77
CA ILE A 257 -4.15 -1.21 -14.34
C ILE A 257 -3.87 -0.80 -12.90
N SER A 258 -3.78 0.52 -12.65
CA SER A 258 -3.96 1.11 -11.33
C SER A 258 -5.40 1.61 -11.23
N ASN A 259 -6.19 1.06 -10.30
CA ASN A 259 -7.63 1.30 -10.28
C ASN A 259 -8.06 2.15 -9.09
N LEU A 260 -9.18 2.84 -9.27
CA LEU A 260 -9.82 3.65 -8.24
C LEU A 260 -10.33 2.78 -7.10
N HIS A 261 -10.08 3.22 -5.89
CA HIS A 261 -10.62 2.63 -4.66
C HIS A 261 -10.89 3.71 -3.62
N ARG A 262 -11.74 3.39 -2.66
CA ARG A 262 -12.16 4.31 -1.60
C ARG A 262 -12.49 3.57 -0.32
N VAL A 263 -12.66 4.30 0.79
CA VAL A 263 -13.11 3.73 2.06
C VAL A 263 -14.35 4.49 2.55
N ILE A 264 -15.40 3.74 2.88
CA ILE A 264 -16.62 4.26 3.50
C ILE A 264 -16.90 3.42 4.75
N ASN A 265 -16.84 4.03 5.93
CA ASN A 265 -17.09 3.31 7.19
C ASN A 265 -18.49 3.66 7.75
N LYS A 266 -19.50 2.97 7.28
CA LYS A 266 -20.89 3.04 7.79
C LYS A 266 -21.26 1.89 8.74
N SER A 267 -20.28 1.12 9.18
CA SER A 267 -20.50 -0.05 10.06
C SER A 267 -21.00 0.30 11.46
N GLY A 268 -20.88 1.56 11.88
CA GLY A 268 -21.10 2.00 13.28
C GLY A 268 -19.99 1.58 14.23
N LYS A 269 -18.86 1.05 13.70
CA LYS A 269 -17.69 0.58 14.47
C LYS A 269 -16.43 1.31 14.02
N GLU A 270 -15.46 1.37 14.91
CA GLU A 270 -14.10 1.80 14.59
C GLU A 270 -13.47 0.81 13.58
N ARG A 271 -12.94 1.31 12.46
CA ARG A 271 -12.26 0.52 11.45
C ARG A 271 -10.75 0.80 11.48
N TYR A 272 -9.97 -0.26 11.41
CA TYR A 272 -8.50 -0.18 11.35
C TYR A 272 -7.99 -0.90 10.11
N SER A 273 -6.90 -0.39 9.51
CA SER A 273 -6.22 -1.05 8.41
C SER A 273 -4.75 -0.67 8.35
N VAL A 274 -3.96 -1.51 7.70
CA VAL A 274 -2.50 -1.38 7.67
C VAL A 274 -2.00 -1.55 6.24
N PRO A 275 -2.03 -0.50 5.40
CA PRO A 275 -1.43 -0.54 4.08
C PRO A 275 0.09 -0.42 4.15
N PHE A 276 0.77 -1.18 3.30
CA PHE A 276 2.18 -1.12 3.03
C PHE A 276 2.41 -0.68 1.59
N PHE A 277 2.85 0.56 1.40
CA PHE A 277 3.08 1.17 0.09
C PHE A 277 4.53 0.94 -0.33
N TYR A 278 4.74 0.09 -1.33
CA TYR A 278 6.08 -0.24 -1.84
C TYR A 278 6.43 0.67 -3.01
N SER A 279 7.40 1.56 -2.80
CA SER A 279 7.83 2.52 -3.83
C SER A 279 9.03 2.04 -4.64
N GLY A 280 9.91 1.22 -4.04
CA GLY A 280 11.13 0.75 -4.69
C GLY A 280 12.34 1.65 -4.44
N ASN A 281 13.47 1.36 -5.08
CA ASN A 281 14.70 2.12 -4.96
C ASN A 281 14.53 3.53 -5.56
N PRO A 282 14.71 4.61 -4.78
CA PRO A 282 14.51 5.99 -5.25
C PRO A 282 15.35 6.37 -6.48
N ASP A 283 16.54 5.78 -6.61
CA ASP A 283 17.49 6.05 -7.70
C ASP A 283 17.27 5.18 -8.94
N TYR A 284 16.43 4.15 -8.84
CA TYR A 284 16.12 3.30 -9.98
C TYR A 284 15.33 4.09 -11.03
N VAL A 285 15.75 3.95 -12.30
CA VAL A 285 15.06 4.57 -13.45
C VAL A 285 14.09 3.55 -14.03
N ILE A 286 12.80 3.84 -13.93
CA ILE A 286 11.76 3.05 -14.61
C ILE A 286 11.70 3.46 -16.08
N ASP A 287 11.77 2.48 -16.96
CA ASP A 287 11.52 2.61 -18.40
C ASP A 287 10.52 1.52 -18.79
N CYS A 288 9.85 1.67 -19.92
CA CYS A 288 8.85 0.70 -20.36
C CYS A 288 9.36 -0.74 -20.25
N LEU A 289 8.63 -1.57 -19.47
CA LEU A 289 8.95 -2.99 -19.30
C LEU A 289 9.03 -3.69 -20.67
N PRO A 290 9.93 -4.66 -20.85
CA PRO A 290 9.93 -5.54 -22.01
C PRO A 290 8.52 -6.10 -22.22
N ASN A 291 8.08 -6.51 -23.30
CA ASN A 291 6.77 -7.12 -23.54
C ASN A 291 5.53 -6.24 -23.19
N CYS A 292 5.75 -4.96 -22.80
CA CYS A 292 4.67 -4.01 -22.50
C CYS A 292 4.45 -2.97 -23.61
N ARG A 293 5.15 -3.06 -24.72
CA ARG A 293 4.93 -2.25 -25.93
C ARG A 293 4.74 -3.14 -27.14
N GLY A 294 3.89 -2.72 -28.07
CA GLY A 294 3.71 -3.41 -29.33
C GLY A 294 4.99 -3.37 -30.20
N GLU A 295 5.13 -4.33 -31.09
CA GLU A 295 6.25 -4.39 -32.02
C GLU A 295 6.32 -3.10 -32.85
N GLY A 296 7.49 -2.45 -32.88
CA GLY A 296 7.70 -1.19 -33.58
C GLY A 296 7.06 0.04 -32.94
N GLN A 297 6.40 -0.07 -31.78
CA GLN A 297 5.80 1.07 -31.09
C GLN A 297 6.79 1.68 -30.08
N ALA A 298 6.77 3.01 -29.95
CA ALA A 298 7.48 3.71 -28.90
C ALA A 298 6.77 3.51 -27.55
N ALA A 299 7.51 3.61 -26.45
CA ALA A 299 6.93 3.69 -25.12
C ALA A 299 6.05 4.95 -25.00
N LYS A 300 4.91 4.86 -24.29
CA LYS A 300 4.02 6.00 -24.04
C LYS A 300 4.68 7.07 -23.16
N TYR A 301 5.57 6.65 -22.28
CA TYR A 301 6.17 7.48 -21.25
C TYR A 301 7.71 7.48 -21.38
N PRO A 302 8.36 8.65 -21.19
CA PRO A 302 9.82 8.68 -21.09
C PRO A 302 10.29 8.02 -19.79
N PRO A 303 11.56 7.54 -19.74
CA PRO A 303 12.18 7.07 -18.51
C PRO A 303 12.12 8.13 -17.40
N ILE A 304 11.94 7.69 -16.16
CA ILE A 304 11.85 8.57 -14.98
C ILE A 304 12.38 7.83 -13.74
N SER A 305 13.05 8.54 -12.81
CA SER A 305 13.43 7.92 -11.54
C SER A 305 12.20 7.61 -10.68
N VAL A 306 12.30 6.60 -9.82
CA VAL A 306 11.26 6.31 -8.82
C VAL A 306 10.99 7.54 -7.96
N MET A 307 12.06 8.22 -7.52
CA MET A 307 11.95 9.45 -6.72
C MET A 307 11.12 10.52 -7.40
N ASP A 308 11.37 10.78 -8.70
CA ASP A 308 10.65 11.82 -9.43
C ASP A 308 9.21 11.41 -9.73
N CYS A 309 9.00 10.13 -10.07
CA CYS A 309 7.68 9.59 -10.38
C CYS A 309 6.73 9.68 -9.17
N VAL A 310 7.16 9.16 -8.03
CA VAL A 310 6.34 9.17 -6.80
C VAL A 310 6.28 10.57 -6.19
N GLY A 311 7.40 11.32 -6.21
CA GLY A 311 7.45 12.69 -5.71
C GLY A 311 6.56 13.66 -6.47
N ALA A 312 6.36 13.47 -7.79
CA ALA A 312 5.40 14.25 -8.57
C ALA A 312 3.96 13.99 -8.12
N SER A 313 3.61 12.75 -7.79
CA SER A 313 2.29 12.39 -7.29
C SER A 313 1.98 13.02 -5.93
N TYR A 314 2.96 13.06 -5.01
CA TYR A 314 2.79 13.74 -3.71
C TYR A 314 2.59 15.27 -3.84
N LYS A 315 3.10 15.90 -4.88
CA LYS A 315 2.93 17.35 -5.11
C LYS A 315 1.59 17.68 -5.75
N ALA A 316 0.96 16.70 -6.40
CA ALA A 316 -0.30 16.87 -7.11
C ALA A 316 -1.52 16.51 -6.23
N SER A 317 -1.33 15.82 -5.10
CA SER A 317 -2.33 15.48 -4.10
C SER A 317 -2.33 16.47 -2.93
#